data_6a3029f864ce0ff6860eb02fb0f0b7bf
#
_entry.id   6a3029f864ce0ff6860eb02fb0f0b7bf
#
_cell.length_a   1.000
_cell.length_b   1.000
_cell.length_c   1.000
_cell.angle_alpha   90.00
_cell.angle_beta   90.00
_cell.angle_gamma   90.00
#
_symmetry.space_group_name_H-M   'P 1'
#
loop_
_entity.id
_entity.type
_entity.pdbx_description
1 polymer ?
#
loop_
_entity_poly.entity_id
_entity_poly.type
_entity_poly.pdbx_seq_one_letter_code
_entity_poly.pdbx_strand_id
1 'polypeptide(L)'
;MRPFGTVATAMLLAASAIGIAGPTPTARAYTKEEVAINGTYRVTSIGNWAKYNEQYNGEPTTVQTWTLSSTCTTYQECDGTVKSDEGWSARLYMLDGTSWYARHEVPNWEHCQDGTAFTGKQTFSFYPVDPDGSGYLQLGSPVMAGRNKTVGPSGACGQNQWLTIDMPMRLDKIG
;
A
#
# COMPACT_ATOMS: atom_id res chain seq x y z
N MET A 1 72.78 -31.41 41.99
CA MET A 1 71.78 -30.40 41.72
C MET A 1 70.70 -31.01 40.75
N ARG A 2 69.50 -31.22 41.20
CA ARG A 2 68.43 -31.92 40.43
C ARG A 2 67.59 -30.94 39.71
N PRO A 3 67.24 -31.14 38.45
CA PRO A 3 66.16 -30.36 37.80
C PRO A 3 64.77 -31.01 38.03
N PHE A 4 63.85 -30.22 38.44
CA PHE A 4 62.42 -30.59 38.55
C PHE A 4 61.77 -30.59 37.15
N GLY A 5 61.22 -31.74 36.80
CA GLY A 5 60.36 -31.85 35.59
C GLY A 5 58.95 -31.47 35.94
N THR A 6 58.36 -30.53 35.16
CA THR A 6 56.97 -30.13 35.24
C THR A 6 56.16 -30.94 34.19
N VAL A 7 55.26 -31.78 34.67
CA VAL A 7 54.29 -32.49 33.84
C VAL A 7 53.10 -31.58 33.58
N ALA A 8 52.89 -31.14 32.32
CA ALA A 8 51.71 -30.41 31.93
C ALA A 8 50.60 -31.39 31.48
N THR A 9 49.55 -31.47 32.28
CA THR A 9 48.36 -32.25 31.97
C THR A 9 47.46 -31.43 31.04
N ALA A 10 47.34 -31.81 29.75
CA ALA A 10 46.40 -31.22 28.82
C ALA A 10 45.00 -31.80 29.03
N MET A 11 44.09 -31.01 29.55
CA MET A 11 42.64 -31.34 29.55
C MET A 11 42.04 -31.01 28.19
N LEU A 12 41.61 -32.02 27.45
CA LEU A 12 40.78 -31.88 26.27
C LEU A 12 39.31 -31.65 26.71
N LEU A 13 38.83 -30.42 26.57
CA LEU A 13 37.41 -30.09 26.66
C LEU A 13 36.74 -30.41 25.30
N ALA A 14 36.05 -31.54 25.22
CA ALA A 14 35.15 -31.84 24.10
C ALA A 14 33.89 -31.04 24.26
N ALA A 15 33.76 -29.90 23.55
CA ALA A 15 32.52 -29.13 23.42
C ALA A 15 31.61 -29.84 22.43
N SER A 16 30.63 -30.57 22.92
CA SER A 16 29.54 -31.14 22.11
C SER A 16 28.59 -29.99 21.70
N ALA A 17 28.77 -29.42 20.50
CA ALA A 17 27.80 -28.51 19.89
C ALA A 17 26.58 -29.32 19.46
N ILE A 18 25.58 -29.38 20.32
CA ILE A 18 24.21 -29.83 19.92
C ILE A 18 23.63 -28.73 19.07
N GLY A 19 23.80 -28.82 17.74
CA GLY A 19 23.15 -27.95 16.80
C GLY A 19 21.65 -28.22 16.83
N ILE A 20 20.86 -27.33 17.44
CA ILE A 20 19.42 -27.29 17.28
C ILE A 20 19.18 -26.83 15.87
N ALA A 21 19.03 -27.76 14.92
CA ALA A 21 18.52 -27.48 13.59
C ALA A 21 17.01 -27.20 13.74
N GLY A 22 16.65 -25.97 14.15
CA GLY A 22 15.30 -25.47 14.01
C GLY A 22 14.91 -25.45 12.52
N PRO A 23 13.63 -25.64 12.18
CA PRO A 23 13.20 -25.52 10.80
C PRO A 23 13.57 -24.12 10.31
N THR A 24 14.50 -24.05 9.36
CA THR A 24 14.83 -22.80 8.68
C THR A 24 13.57 -22.34 7.94
N PRO A 25 13.08 -21.12 8.18
CA PRO A 25 11.97 -20.60 7.40
C PRO A 25 12.38 -20.59 5.92
N THR A 26 11.76 -21.42 5.12
CA THR A 26 11.94 -21.39 3.68
C THR A 26 11.41 -20.06 3.17
N ALA A 27 12.28 -19.20 2.66
CA ALA A 27 11.88 -17.99 1.94
C ALA A 27 11.08 -18.45 0.71
N ARG A 28 9.76 -18.25 0.74
CA ARG A 28 8.88 -18.53 -0.38
C ARG A 28 8.83 -17.30 -1.28
N ALA A 29 9.19 -17.48 -2.55
CA ALA A 29 8.94 -16.44 -3.55
C ALA A 29 7.43 -16.40 -3.87
N TYR A 30 6.86 -15.21 -3.90
CA TYR A 30 5.48 -15.02 -4.35
C TYR A 30 5.38 -15.26 -5.85
N THR A 31 4.27 -15.88 -6.26
CA THR A 31 3.94 -16.03 -7.69
C THR A 31 3.23 -14.77 -8.18
N LYS A 32 3.24 -14.57 -9.50
CA LYS A 32 2.53 -13.44 -10.13
C LYS A 32 1.00 -13.52 -9.90
N GLU A 33 0.46 -14.72 -9.74
CA GLU A 33 -0.95 -14.97 -9.44
C GLU A 33 -1.32 -14.55 -8.01
N GLU A 34 -0.40 -14.73 -7.06
CA GLU A 34 -0.60 -14.31 -5.65
C GLU A 34 -0.49 -12.79 -5.48
N VAL A 35 0.20 -12.12 -6.38
CA VAL A 35 0.34 -10.66 -6.37
C VAL A 35 -0.85 -9.98 -7.04
N ALA A 36 -1.45 -10.60 -8.08
CA ALA A 36 -2.61 -10.07 -8.78
C ALA A 36 -3.80 -9.86 -7.84
N ILE A 37 -4.46 -8.71 -7.98
CA ILE A 37 -5.64 -8.37 -7.17
C ILE A 37 -6.91 -8.44 -8.01
N ASN A 38 -7.84 -9.28 -7.59
CA ASN A 38 -9.09 -9.51 -8.30
C ASN A 38 -10.26 -9.63 -7.31
N GLY A 39 -11.45 -9.14 -7.69
CA GLY A 39 -12.65 -9.27 -6.89
C GLY A 39 -13.30 -7.94 -6.57
N THR A 40 -14.25 -7.97 -5.64
CA THR A 40 -15.02 -6.81 -5.19
C THR A 40 -14.50 -6.35 -3.83
N TYR A 41 -14.31 -5.04 -3.70
CA TYR A 41 -13.76 -4.40 -2.51
C TYR A 41 -14.63 -3.26 -2.04
N ARG A 42 -14.87 -3.19 -0.74
CA ARG A 42 -15.37 -1.97 -0.09
C ARG A 42 -14.18 -1.05 0.16
N VAL A 43 -14.27 0.17 -0.36
CA VAL A 43 -13.21 1.18 -0.30
C VAL A 43 -13.68 2.34 0.57
N THR A 44 -12.95 2.59 1.65
CA THR A 44 -13.25 3.69 2.59
C THR A 44 -12.12 4.71 2.53
N SER A 45 -12.42 5.95 2.12
CA SER A 45 -11.53 7.10 2.27
C SER A 45 -11.89 7.84 3.54
N ILE A 46 -10.96 7.92 4.49
CA ILE A 46 -11.21 8.34 5.86
C ILE A 46 -11.07 9.86 5.96
N GLY A 47 -12.19 10.57 5.86
CA GLY A 47 -12.23 12.02 5.81
C GLY A 47 -11.77 12.72 7.10
N ASN A 48 -11.97 12.12 8.26
CA ASN A 48 -11.51 12.70 9.54
C ASN A 48 -9.98 12.93 9.60
N TRP A 49 -9.23 12.26 8.73
CA TRP A 49 -7.78 12.41 8.61
C TRP A 49 -7.37 13.09 7.30
N ALA A 50 -8.31 13.76 6.64
CA ALA A 50 -8.02 14.50 5.42
C ALA A 50 -7.03 15.65 5.69
N LYS A 51 -6.21 15.93 4.68
CA LYS A 51 -5.29 17.05 4.67
C LYS A 51 -5.52 17.90 3.42
N TYR A 52 -5.67 19.18 3.65
CA TYR A 52 -5.65 20.22 2.63
C TYR A 52 -4.26 20.85 2.58
N ASN A 53 -3.53 20.70 1.47
CA ASN A 53 -2.18 21.23 1.34
C ASN A 53 -1.30 20.93 2.58
N GLU A 54 -1.31 19.65 3.00
CA GLU A 54 -0.59 19.08 4.17
C GLU A 54 -1.11 19.53 5.55
N GLN A 55 -2.15 20.35 5.64
CA GLN A 55 -2.77 20.72 6.91
C GLN A 55 -4.04 19.89 7.15
N TYR A 56 -4.21 19.38 8.37
CA TYR A 56 -5.42 18.64 8.73
C TYR A 56 -6.67 19.53 8.59
N ASN A 57 -7.60 19.05 7.78
CA ASN A 57 -8.91 19.65 7.59
C ASN A 57 -9.89 18.52 7.27
N GLY A 58 -10.79 18.25 8.22
CA GLY A 58 -11.71 17.12 8.13
C GLY A 58 -12.63 17.20 6.91
N GLU A 59 -12.78 16.08 6.22
CA GLU A 59 -13.69 15.85 5.13
C GLU A 59 -14.74 14.80 5.49
N PRO A 60 -15.86 14.70 4.76
CA PRO A 60 -16.73 13.55 4.85
C PRO A 60 -15.98 12.26 4.49
N THR A 61 -16.14 11.23 5.31
CA THR A 61 -15.67 9.89 4.96
C THR A 61 -16.51 9.34 3.82
N THR A 62 -15.87 8.88 2.75
CA THR A 62 -16.55 8.29 1.59
C THR A 62 -16.37 6.78 1.57
N VAL A 63 -17.42 6.07 1.13
CA VAL A 63 -17.39 4.62 0.97
C VAL A 63 -17.88 4.30 -0.44
N GLN A 64 -17.09 3.51 -1.17
CA GLN A 64 -17.37 3.06 -2.53
C GLN A 64 -17.21 1.54 -2.62
N THR A 65 -17.79 0.95 -3.63
CA THR A 65 -17.56 -0.44 -4.00
C THR A 65 -16.79 -0.50 -5.32
N TRP A 66 -15.62 -1.13 -5.28
CA TRP A 66 -14.80 -1.29 -6.47
C TRP A 66 -14.75 -2.74 -6.92
N THR A 67 -14.84 -2.95 -8.23
CA THR A 67 -14.47 -4.21 -8.87
C THR A 67 -13.08 -4.05 -9.47
N LEU A 68 -12.13 -4.85 -8.97
CA LEU A 68 -10.75 -4.90 -9.45
C LEU A 68 -10.55 -6.14 -10.31
N SER A 69 -9.83 -5.97 -11.43
CA SER A 69 -9.41 -7.07 -12.27
C SER A 69 -8.00 -6.79 -12.78
N SER A 70 -7.05 -7.66 -12.48
CA SER A 70 -5.66 -7.50 -12.87
C SER A 70 -5.00 -8.81 -13.28
N THR A 71 -3.96 -8.68 -14.11
CA THR A 71 -3.03 -9.76 -14.47
C THR A 71 -1.61 -9.24 -14.33
N CYS A 72 -0.67 -10.12 -13.96
CA CYS A 72 0.74 -9.77 -13.80
C CYS A 72 1.60 -10.47 -14.83
N THR A 73 2.49 -9.73 -15.46
CA THR A 73 3.54 -10.30 -16.34
C THR A 73 4.68 -10.86 -15.51
N THR A 74 5.03 -10.16 -14.44
CA THR A 74 5.99 -10.57 -13.42
C THR A 74 5.39 -10.31 -12.03
N TYR A 75 6.07 -10.71 -10.96
CA TYR A 75 5.68 -10.36 -9.58
C TYR A 75 5.82 -8.85 -9.27
N GLN A 76 6.45 -8.08 -10.15
CA GLN A 76 6.65 -6.63 -10.00
C GLN A 76 5.82 -5.79 -10.94
N GLU A 77 5.28 -6.39 -12.01
CA GLU A 77 4.58 -5.65 -13.04
C GLU A 77 3.21 -6.26 -13.31
N CYS A 78 2.19 -5.50 -12.99
CA CYS A 78 0.80 -5.88 -13.19
C CYS A 78 0.01 -4.76 -13.86
N ASP A 79 -0.99 -5.15 -14.64
CA ASP A 79 -1.92 -4.25 -15.31
C ASP A 79 -3.35 -4.75 -15.19
N GLY A 80 -4.32 -3.83 -15.23
CA GLY A 80 -5.70 -4.18 -15.07
C GLY A 80 -6.64 -2.98 -15.11
N THR A 81 -7.82 -3.16 -14.53
CA THR A 81 -8.86 -2.15 -14.44
C THR A 81 -9.49 -2.11 -13.08
N VAL A 82 -9.89 -0.92 -12.67
CA VAL A 82 -10.80 -0.67 -11.55
C VAL A 82 -12.10 -0.09 -12.10
N LYS A 83 -13.23 -0.56 -11.57
CA LYS A 83 -14.58 0.01 -11.82
C LYS A 83 -15.20 0.33 -10.47
N SER A 84 -15.68 1.57 -10.32
CA SER A 84 -16.38 2.03 -9.12
C SER A 84 -17.91 2.04 -9.34
N ASP A 85 -18.66 1.82 -8.28
CA ASP A 85 -20.12 2.02 -8.23
C ASP A 85 -20.53 3.49 -8.41
N GLU A 86 -19.60 4.43 -8.23
CA GLU A 86 -19.74 5.86 -8.56
C GLU A 86 -19.72 6.14 -10.09
N GLY A 87 -19.61 5.10 -10.93
CA GLY A 87 -19.71 5.22 -12.38
C GLY A 87 -18.43 5.57 -13.12
N TRP A 88 -17.29 5.66 -12.44
CA TRP A 88 -16.00 5.85 -13.08
C TRP A 88 -15.22 4.53 -13.23
N SER A 89 -14.30 4.52 -14.17
CA SER A 89 -13.34 3.41 -14.36
C SER A 89 -11.99 3.97 -14.72
N ALA A 90 -10.92 3.22 -14.34
CA ALA A 90 -9.54 3.62 -14.60
C ALA A 90 -8.64 2.40 -14.82
N ARG A 91 -7.47 2.66 -15.39
CA ARG A 91 -6.38 1.68 -15.40
C ARG A 91 -5.91 1.43 -13.97
N LEU A 92 -5.75 0.17 -13.63
CA LEU A 92 -5.14 -0.30 -12.39
C LEU A 92 -3.78 -0.86 -12.74
N TYR A 93 -2.71 -0.42 -12.05
CA TYR A 93 -1.36 -0.89 -12.39
C TYR A 93 -0.43 -0.90 -11.17
N MET A 94 0.59 -1.73 -11.26
CA MET A 94 1.68 -1.85 -10.30
C MET A 94 3.01 -2.01 -11.05
N LEU A 95 4.06 -1.31 -10.60
CA LEU A 95 5.38 -1.29 -11.24
C LEU A 95 6.54 -1.56 -10.27
N ASP A 96 6.25 -1.79 -8.99
CA ASP A 96 7.27 -1.91 -7.93
C ASP A 96 7.16 -3.22 -7.10
N GLY A 97 6.21 -4.07 -7.47
CA GLY A 97 5.95 -5.34 -6.76
C GLY A 97 5.07 -5.21 -5.51
N THR A 98 4.66 -4.00 -5.12
CA THR A 98 3.90 -3.79 -3.88
C THR A 98 2.75 -2.81 -4.02
N SER A 99 2.98 -1.67 -4.64
CA SER A 99 2.05 -0.55 -4.66
C SER A 99 1.19 -0.55 -5.93
N TRP A 100 -0.10 -0.56 -5.74
CA TRP A 100 -1.10 -0.45 -6.78
C TRP A 100 -1.53 1.01 -6.96
N TYR A 101 -1.77 1.40 -8.20
CA TYR A 101 -2.17 2.74 -8.57
C TYR A 101 -3.39 2.73 -9.47
N ALA A 102 -4.29 3.68 -9.24
CA ALA A 102 -5.36 4.03 -10.16
C ALA A 102 -5.47 5.56 -10.25
N ARG A 103 -5.73 6.10 -11.45
CA ARG A 103 -5.84 7.54 -11.68
C ARG A 103 -7.03 7.84 -12.58
N HIS A 104 -7.82 8.83 -12.18
CA HIS A 104 -8.86 9.37 -13.03
C HIS A 104 -9.06 10.87 -12.77
N GLU A 105 -9.83 11.52 -13.60
CA GLU A 105 -10.24 12.91 -13.43
C GLU A 105 -11.60 12.96 -12.75
N VAL A 106 -11.77 13.92 -11.84
CA VAL A 106 -13.03 14.22 -11.17
C VAL A 106 -13.54 15.55 -11.72
N PRO A 107 -14.49 15.54 -12.66
CA PRO A 107 -15.06 16.76 -13.20
C PRO A 107 -15.79 17.56 -12.12
N ASN A 108 -15.70 18.90 -12.20
CA ASN A 108 -16.33 19.81 -11.23
C ASN A 108 -16.02 19.47 -9.77
N TRP A 109 -14.78 19.06 -9.51
CA TRP A 109 -14.33 18.59 -8.20
C TRP A 109 -14.51 19.65 -7.11
N GLU A 110 -14.11 20.88 -7.40
CA GLU A 110 -14.23 22.00 -6.47
C GLU A 110 -14.80 23.23 -7.17
N HIS A 111 -15.56 24.03 -6.42
CA HIS A 111 -16.21 25.24 -6.91
C HIS A 111 -15.50 26.49 -6.40
N CYS A 112 -15.35 27.46 -7.29
CA CYS A 112 -14.82 28.79 -6.98
C CYS A 112 -15.94 29.72 -6.49
N GLN A 113 -15.56 30.79 -5.82
CA GLN A 113 -16.53 31.81 -5.34
C GLN A 113 -17.30 32.50 -6.48
N ASP A 114 -16.73 32.54 -7.69
CA ASP A 114 -17.37 33.09 -8.90
C ASP A 114 -18.37 32.13 -9.57
N GLY A 115 -18.60 30.96 -8.99
CA GLY A 115 -19.50 29.94 -9.51
C GLY A 115 -18.89 29.02 -10.56
N THR A 116 -17.64 29.23 -10.98
CA THR A 116 -16.92 28.28 -11.83
C THR A 116 -16.48 27.05 -11.02
N ALA A 117 -16.17 25.96 -11.73
CA ALA A 117 -15.65 24.75 -11.11
C ALA A 117 -14.44 24.23 -11.89
N PHE A 118 -13.56 23.50 -11.23
CA PHE A 118 -12.41 22.89 -11.88
C PHE A 118 -12.32 21.38 -11.66
N THR A 119 -11.65 20.71 -12.58
CA THR A 119 -11.43 19.27 -12.53
C THR A 119 -10.25 18.94 -11.63
N GLY A 120 -10.43 17.98 -10.73
CA GLY A 120 -9.37 17.39 -9.92
C GLY A 120 -8.75 16.17 -10.60
N LYS A 121 -7.44 15.99 -10.44
CA LYS A 121 -6.74 14.76 -10.82
C LYS A 121 -6.60 13.88 -9.58
N GLN A 122 -7.39 12.81 -9.52
CA GLN A 122 -7.41 11.89 -8.40
C GLN A 122 -6.46 10.72 -8.63
N THR A 123 -5.64 10.42 -7.65
CA THR A 123 -4.73 9.27 -7.63
C THR A 123 -5.00 8.46 -6.38
N PHE A 124 -5.28 7.20 -6.57
CA PHE A 124 -5.30 6.20 -5.53
C PHE A 124 -4.00 5.43 -5.55
N SER A 125 -3.35 5.28 -4.39
CA SER A 125 -2.18 4.43 -4.20
C SER A 125 -2.42 3.54 -2.99
N PHE A 126 -2.28 2.23 -3.13
CA PHE A 126 -2.57 1.28 -2.05
C PHE A 126 -1.75 0.00 -2.19
N TYR A 127 -1.56 -0.70 -1.09
CA TYR A 127 -0.77 -1.91 -1.01
C TYR A 127 -1.41 -2.89 -0.02
N PRO A 128 -1.21 -4.21 -0.19
CA PRO A 128 -1.77 -5.21 0.70
C PRO A 128 -1.09 -5.17 2.07
N VAL A 129 -1.91 -5.19 3.12
CA VAL A 129 -1.44 -5.17 4.52
C VAL A 129 -2.04 -6.33 5.28
N ASP A 130 -1.42 -6.70 6.39
CA ASP A 130 -2.00 -7.73 7.22
C ASP A 130 -3.39 -7.30 7.76
N PRO A 131 -4.31 -8.25 7.92
CA PRO A 131 -5.67 -7.96 8.34
C PRO A 131 -5.79 -7.62 9.83
N ASP A 132 -4.77 -7.88 10.66
CA ASP A 132 -4.80 -7.64 12.11
C ASP A 132 -4.55 -6.18 12.47
N GLY A 133 -4.18 -5.35 11.50
CA GLY A 133 -4.02 -3.90 11.66
C GLY A 133 -2.61 -3.47 12.06
N SER A 134 -1.61 -4.33 12.01
CA SER A 134 -0.21 -3.96 12.26
C SER A 134 0.35 -3.06 11.16
N GLY A 135 -0.24 -3.11 9.96
CA GLY A 135 0.17 -2.31 8.81
C GLY A 135 1.38 -2.88 8.05
N TYR A 136 1.86 -4.06 8.42
CA TYR A 136 2.92 -4.74 7.68
C TYR A 136 2.44 -5.19 6.29
N LEU A 137 3.35 -5.10 5.32
CA LEU A 137 3.09 -5.59 3.97
C LEU A 137 2.82 -7.10 4.00
N GLN A 138 1.67 -7.52 3.46
CA GLN A 138 1.29 -8.91 3.30
C GLN A 138 0.68 -9.14 1.93
N LEU A 139 1.47 -9.63 0.98
CA LEU A 139 0.97 -9.96 -0.36
C LEU A 139 -0.12 -11.04 -0.27
N GLY A 140 -1.15 -10.90 -1.11
CA GLY A 140 -2.32 -11.81 -1.09
C GLY A 140 -3.33 -11.50 0.02
N SER A 141 -3.13 -10.47 0.83
CA SER A 141 -4.08 -10.06 1.87
C SER A 141 -5.42 -9.60 1.27
N PRO A 142 -6.56 -9.90 1.92
CA PRO A 142 -7.86 -9.35 1.55
C PRO A 142 -8.02 -7.88 1.96
N VAL A 143 -7.06 -7.32 2.69
CA VAL A 143 -7.08 -5.94 3.19
C VAL A 143 -5.94 -5.16 2.56
N MET A 144 -6.24 -3.94 2.11
CA MET A 144 -5.22 -3.01 1.61
C MET A 144 -5.35 -1.66 2.30
N ALA A 145 -4.23 -1.01 2.52
CA ALA A 145 -4.14 0.35 3.03
C ALA A 145 -3.53 1.27 1.98
N GLY A 146 -3.88 2.55 2.02
CA GLY A 146 -3.37 3.47 1.03
C GLY A 146 -3.79 4.91 1.22
N ARG A 147 -3.75 5.65 0.12
CA ARG A 147 -4.10 7.07 0.07
C ARG A 147 -4.95 7.37 -1.15
N ASN A 148 -5.93 8.25 -0.94
CA ASN A 148 -6.72 8.91 -1.96
C ASN A 148 -6.28 10.36 -2.01
N LYS A 149 -5.58 10.76 -3.07
CA LYS A 149 -5.07 12.11 -3.26
C LYS A 149 -5.66 12.74 -4.51
N THR A 150 -6.31 13.90 -4.34
CA THR A 150 -6.82 14.68 -5.46
C THR A 150 -6.08 16.03 -5.53
N VAL A 151 -5.69 16.44 -6.72
CA VAL A 151 -4.94 17.67 -6.96
C VAL A 151 -5.66 18.49 -8.04
N GLY A 152 -5.97 19.74 -7.72
CA GLY A 152 -6.49 20.73 -8.66
C GLY A 152 -5.39 21.36 -9.51
N PRO A 153 -5.75 22.08 -10.59
CA PRO A 153 -4.78 22.82 -11.39
C PRO A 153 -4.28 24.06 -10.65
N SER A 154 -3.04 24.44 -10.91
CA SER A 154 -2.54 25.76 -10.48
C SER A 154 -3.30 26.88 -11.17
N GLY A 155 -3.59 27.95 -10.43
CA GLY A 155 -4.37 29.08 -10.94
C GLY A 155 -5.88 28.92 -10.82
N ALA A 156 -6.39 27.77 -10.41
CA ALA A 156 -7.81 27.57 -10.15
C ALA A 156 -8.32 28.57 -9.11
N CYS A 157 -9.52 29.10 -9.30
CA CYS A 157 -10.14 30.13 -8.44
C CYS A 157 -9.25 31.38 -8.21
N GLY A 158 -8.37 31.71 -9.17
CA GLY A 158 -7.43 32.83 -9.02
C GLY A 158 -6.33 32.61 -7.98
N GLN A 159 -6.12 31.38 -7.50
CA GLN A 159 -5.09 31.02 -6.53
C GLN A 159 -3.83 30.56 -7.25
N ASN A 160 -2.67 31.11 -6.91
CA ASN A 160 -1.37 30.67 -7.46
C ASN A 160 -0.87 29.34 -6.90
N GLN A 161 -1.63 28.75 -6.00
CA GLN A 161 -1.35 27.46 -5.36
C GLN A 161 -2.43 26.46 -5.78
N TRP A 162 -2.05 25.25 -6.20
CA TRP A 162 -3.00 24.17 -6.40
C TRP A 162 -3.56 23.68 -5.08
N LEU A 163 -4.84 23.35 -5.07
CA LEU A 163 -5.46 22.66 -3.96
C LEU A 163 -5.09 21.18 -4.03
N THR A 164 -4.70 20.61 -2.90
CA THR A 164 -4.49 19.18 -2.73
C THR A 164 -5.32 18.70 -1.55
N ILE A 165 -6.15 17.68 -1.77
CA ILE A 165 -6.84 16.95 -0.71
C ILE A 165 -6.29 15.52 -0.68
N ASP A 166 -5.84 15.09 0.48
CA ASP A 166 -5.21 13.78 0.68
C ASP A 166 -5.83 13.08 1.90
N MET A 167 -6.40 11.89 1.67
CA MET A 167 -7.08 11.09 2.69
C MET A 167 -6.44 9.70 2.81
N PRO A 168 -6.24 9.17 4.01
CA PRO A 168 -5.98 7.76 4.19
C PRO A 168 -7.15 6.93 3.63
N MET A 169 -6.84 5.76 3.06
CA MET A 169 -7.86 4.87 2.55
C MET A 169 -7.59 3.42 2.93
N ARG A 170 -8.67 2.65 3.00
CA ARG A 170 -8.67 1.22 3.25
C ARG A 170 -9.57 0.53 2.24
N LEU A 171 -9.11 -0.64 1.76
CA LEU A 171 -9.90 -1.55 0.95
C LEU A 171 -10.08 -2.86 1.72
N ASP A 172 -11.31 -3.33 1.81
CA ASP A 172 -11.66 -4.63 2.38
C ASP A 172 -12.30 -5.49 1.28
N LYS A 173 -11.73 -6.67 0.99
CA LYS A 173 -12.30 -7.59 0.00
C LYS A 173 -13.62 -8.15 0.52
N ILE A 174 -14.67 -8.08 -0.31
CA ILE A 174 -16.04 -8.52 0.03
C ILE A 174 -16.60 -9.56 -0.95
N GLY A 175 -15.89 -9.83 -2.04
CA GLY A 175 -16.28 -10.81 -3.04
C GLY A 175 -15.20 -11.12 -4.09
#